data_b9324af132a5b9eb591c60877ebd8245
#
_entry.id   b9324af132a5b9eb591c60877ebd8245
#
_cell.length_a   1.000
_cell.length_b   1.000
_cell.length_c   1.000
_cell.angle_alpha   90.00
_cell.angle_beta   90.00
_cell.angle_gamma   90.00
#
_symmetry.space_group_name_H-M   'P 1'
#
loop_
_entity.id
_entity.type
_entity.pdbx_description
1 polymer ?
#
loop_
_entity_poly.entity_id
_entity_poly.type
_entity_poly.pdbx_seq_one_letter_code
_entity_poly.pdbx_strand_id
1 'polypeptide(L)'
;MKRWTIVCSLSLLCLSGALAIPETVVFMPTANLSSPRSVYLATEQYGVPRYYSQTRTRCLYTQLMLTERFDFGIDFVGLDNNQPRQTLANARFVLTPESKRSPGVAVGAMGITENANPTFYVVGTQTVSFGRFHLGAYQQGNRTGWSGAFQTSLPFGLDLALEYYRFPSGDAYTSVGAGRSLNDYMYLYTYYSRHSQTRDGDLFGVYLAFTPFRLF
;
A
#
# COMPACT_ATOMS: atom_id res chain seq x y z
N MET A 1 -2.15 -23.09 -52.38
CA MET A 1 -2.25 -22.04 -51.32
C MET A 1 -2.40 -22.74 -49.97
N LYS A 2 -1.34 -22.80 -49.18
CA LYS A 2 -1.33 -23.42 -47.82
C LYS A 2 -1.65 -22.34 -46.82
N ARG A 3 -2.77 -22.49 -46.10
CA ARG A 3 -3.13 -21.64 -44.98
C ARG A 3 -2.32 -22.04 -43.74
N TRP A 4 -1.51 -21.14 -43.26
CA TRP A 4 -0.81 -21.29 -41.98
C TRP A 4 -1.78 -20.86 -40.87
N THR A 5 -2.24 -21.82 -40.09
CA THR A 5 -2.99 -21.58 -38.87
C THR A 5 -1.97 -21.40 -37.76
N ILE A 6 -1.75 -20.15 -37.34
CA ILE A 6 -0.95 -19.83 -36.16
C ILE A 6 -1.79 -20.13 -34.94
N VAL A 7 -1.52 -21.25 -34.29
CA VAL A 7 -2.07 -21.56 -32.98
C VAL A 7 -1.18 -20.85 -31.96
N CYS A 8 -1.63 -19.71 -31.49
CA CYS A 8 -1.08 -19.06 -30.30
C CYS A 8 -1.50 -19.87 -29.08
N SER A 9 -0.67 -20.81 -28.67
CA SER A 9 -0.76 -21.43 -27.35
C SER A 9 -0.37 -20.41 -26.31
N LEU A 10 -1.34 -19.70 -25.72
CA LEU A 10 -1.14 -18.90 -24.52
C LEU A 10 -0.93 -19.88 -23.36
N SER A 11 0.30 -20.28 -23.15
CA SER A 11 0.70 -20.94 -21.91
C SER A 11 0.63 -19.89 -20.80
N LEU A 12 -0.50 -19.87 -20.06
CA LEU A 12 -0.57 -19.18 -18.77
C LEU A 12 0.38 -19.93 -17.81
N LEU A 13 1.63 -19.56 -17.82
CA LEU A 13 2.51 -19.80 -16.70
C LEU A 13 2.01 -18.91 -15.57
N CYS A 14 1.17 -19.48 -14.69
CA CYS A 14 0.97 -18.96 -13.34
C CYS A 14 2.30 -19.04 -12.60
N LEU A 15 3.19 -18.10 -12.87
CA LEU A 15 4.25 -17.76 -11.94
C LEU A 15 3.57 -17.12 -10.73
N SER A 16 3.29 -17.95 -9.73
CA SER A 16 3.01 -17.48 -8.38
C SER A 16 4.29 -16.90 -7.78
N GLY A 17 4.78 -15.83 -8.39
CA GLY A 17 5.73 -14.93 -7.75
C GLY A 17 4.99 -14.31 -6.57
N ALA A 18 5.49 -14.52 -5.36
CA ALA A 18 5.07 -13.77 -4.20
C ALA A 18 5.37 -12.30 -4.52
N LEU A 19 4.36 -11.59 -5.01
CA LEU A 19 4.44 -10.16 -5.24
C LEU A 19 4.59 -9.53 -3.85
N ALA A 20 5.73 -8.93 -3.58
CA ALA A 20 5.90 -7.99 -2.47
C ALA A 20 5.09 -6.74 -2.83
N ILE A 21 3.77 -6.88 -2.80
CA ILE A 21 2.87 -5.74 -2.95
C ILE A 21 3.02 -4.94 -1.66
N PRO A 22 3.20 -3.61 -1.74
CA PRO A 22 3.17 -2.75 -0.57
C PRO A 22 1.98 -3.13 0.30
N GLU A 23 2.15 -3.17 1.60
CA GLU A 23 1.06 -3.52 2.52
C GLU A 23 -0.04 -2.45 2.57
N THR A 24 0.15 -1.38 1.82
CA THR A 24 -0.85 -0.35 1.52
C THR A 24 -1.09 -0.27 0.01
N VAL A 25 -2.27 0.14 -0.41
CA VAL A 25 -2.54 0.47 -1.83
C VAL A 25 -1.81 1.76 -2.19
N VAL A 26 -2.25 2.92 -1.69
CA VAL A 26 -1.50 4.19 -1.64
C VAL A 26 -1.45 4.63 -0.18
N PHE A 27 -2.61 4.94 0.42
CA PHE A 27 -2.77 5.31 1.83
C PHE A 27 -3.48 4.23 2.65
N MET A 28 -4.21 3.35 1.97
CA MET A 28 -5.07 2.35 2.60
C MET A 28 -4.28 1.10 3.00
N PRO A 29 -4.28 0.69 4.28
CA PRO A 29 -3.78 -0.62 4.69
C PRO A 29 -4.56 -1.74 4.02
N THR A 30 -3.92 -2.88 3.81
CA THR A 30 -4.58 -4.09 3.29
C THR A 30 -4.79 -5.13 4.39
N ALA A 31 -5.65 -6.13 4.17
CA ALA A 31 -5.85 -7.23 5.11
C ALA A 31 -4.81 -8.35 4.95
N ASN A 32 -3.89 -8.23 4.00
CA ASN A 32 -2.88 -9.26 3.73
C ASN A 32 -1.58 -8.93 4.45
N LEU A 33 -0.95 -9.94 5.00
CA LEU A 33 0.41 -9.87 5.54
C LEU A 33 1.39 -10.51 4.56
N SER A 34 2.60 -9.98 4.54
CA SER A 34 3.74 -10.63 3.91
C SER A 34 4.13 -11.91 4.66
N SER A 35 5.17 -12.60 4.22
CA SER A 35 5.62 -13.84 4.86
C SER A 35 5.90 -13.66 6.35
N PRO A 36 5.46 -14.59 7.22
CA PRO A 36 5.73 -14.50 8.65
C PRO A 36 7.24 -14.56 8.94
N ARG A 37 7.66 -14.01 10.08
CA ARG A 37 9.06 -13.92 10.51
C ARG A 37 9.95 -13.18 9.53
N SER A 38 9.43 -12.11 8.96
CA SER A 38 10.16 -11.29 8.01
C SER A 38 10.14 -9.82 8.39
N VAL A 39 11.13 -9.08 7.91
CA VAL A 39 11.21 -7.62 7.98
C VAL A 39 10.98 -7.08 6.58
N TYR A 40 10.09 -6.13 6.48
CA TYR A 40 9.85 -5.34 5.30
C TYR A 40 10.44 -3.94 5.50
N LEU A 41 11.15 -3.45 4.51
CA LEU A 41 11.71 -2.11 4.48
C LEU A 41 11.23 -1.40 3.22
N ALA A 42 10.89 -0.12 3.36
CA ALA A 42 10.60 0.71 2.20
C ALA A 42 11.00 2.15 2.46
N THR A 43 11.33 2.85 1.40
CA THR A 43 11.53 4.29 1.41
C THR A 43 10.57 4.95 0.45
N GLU A 44 10.06 6.09 0.85
CA GLU A 44 9.16 6.89 0.04
C GLU A 44 9.64 8.33 0.00
N GLN A 45 9.35 8.96 -1.12
CA GLN A 45 9.50 10.39 -1.29
C GLN A 45 8.24 10.92 -1.97
N TYR A 46 7.51 11.81 -1.30
CA TYR A 46 6.31 12.43 -1.84
C TYR A 46 6.31 13.95 -1.62
N GLY A 47 5.48 14.65 -2.36
CA GLY A 47 5.33 16.10 -2.25
C GLY A 47 4.30 16.65 -3.22
N VAL A 48 3.98 17.93 -3.08
CA VAL A 48 3.07 18.64 -4.01
C VAL A 48 3.76 18.80 -5.37
N PRO A 49 3.21 18.30 -6.48
CA PRO A 49 3.91 18.27 -7.78
C PRO A 49 4.43 19.63 -8.22
N ARG A 50 3.63 20.68 -8.05
CA ARG A 50 3.99 22.07 -8.44
C ARG A 50 5.14 22.65 -7.61
N TYR A 51 5.29 22.20 -6.36
CA TYR A 51 6.28 22.69 -5.40
C TYR A 51 7.13 21.56 -4.84
N TYR A 52 7.38 20.53 -5.64
CA TYR A 52 7.96 19.27 -5.18
C TYR A 52 9.28 19.45 -4.41
N SER A 53 10.19 20.28 -4.91
CA SER A 53 11.47 20.54 -4.25
C SER A 53 11.34 21.19 -2.86
N GLN A 54 10.26 21.93 -2.63
CA GLN A 54 10.00 22.67 -1.38
C GLN A 54 9.13 21.87 -0.40
N THR A 55 8.22 21.04 -0.92
CA THR A 55 7.25 20.28 -0.13
C THR A 55 7.61 18.80 0.03
N ARG A 56 8.71 18.38 -0.58
CA ARG A 56 9.16 17.01 -0.56
C ARG A 56 9.36 16.51 0.86
N THR A 57 8.77 15.35 1.15
CA THR A 57 8.92 14.62 2.41
C THR A 57 9.54 13.26 2.11
N ARG A 58 10.53 12.86 2.88
CA ARG A 58 11.14 11.52 2.83
C ARG A 58 10.71 10.70 4.02
N CYS A 59 10.40 9.44 3.75
CA CYS A 59 9.99 8.48 4.76
C CYS A 59 10.81 7.20 4.65
N LEU A 60 10.95 6.53 5.79
CA LEU A 60 11.43 5.17 5.88
C LEU A 60 10.39 4.37 6.65
N TYR A 61 9.91 3.31 6.07
CA TYR A 61 8.94 2.40 6.65
C TYR A 61 9.62 1.09 7.01
N THR A 62 9.34 0.61 8.21
CA THR A 62 9.80 -0.70 8.65
C THR A 62 8.62 -1.49 9.16
N GLN A 63 8.54 -2.77 8.81
CA GLN A 63 7.46 -3.62 9.28
C GLN A 63 7.98 -5.01 9.62
N LEU A 64 7.64 -5.49 10.80
CA LEU A 64 7.99 -6.78 11.36
C LEU A 64 6.77 -7.69 11.31
N MET A 65 6.78 -8.69 10.44
CA MET A 65 5.77 -9.74 10.39
C MET A 65 6.09 -10.78 11.47
N LEU A 66 5.54 -10.59 12.66
CA LEU A 66 5.85 -11.45 13.80
C LEU A 66 5.20 -12.84 13.67
N THR A 67 3.98 -12.88 13.16
CA THR A 67 3.23 -14.12 12.94
C THR A 67 2.48 -14.05 11.61
N GLU A 68 1.76 -15.12 11.25
CA GLU A 68 0.85 -15.13 10.09
C GLU A 68 -0.34 -14.17 10.24
N ARG A 69 -0.56 -13.60 11.42
CA ARG A 69 -1.71 -12.74 11.70
C ARG A 69 -1.37 -11.39 12.31
N PHE A 70 -0.13 -11.19 12.73
CA PHE A 70 0.25 -9.97 13.44
C PHE A 70 1.53 -9.38 12.89
N ASP A 71 1.47 -8.11 12.56
CA ASP A 71 2.63 -7.28 12.26
C ASP A 71 2.65 -6.01 13.10
N PHE A 72 3.86 -5.46 13.19
CA PHE A 72 4.15 -4.20 13.85
C PHE A 72 5.15 -3.42 13.00
N GLY A 73 4.90 -2.13 12.82
CA GLY A 73 5.74 -1.24 12.02
C GLY A 73 6.19 0.00 12.78
N ILE A 74 7.30 0.56 12.35
CA ILE A 74 7.79 1.88 12.76
C ILE A 74 8.09 2.67 11.49
N ASP A 75 7.45 3.82 11.37
CA ASP A 75 7.60 4.74 10.25
C ASP A 75 8.34 5.98 10.71
N PHE A 76 9.37 6.34 9.97
CA PHE A 76 10.12 7.58 10.16
C PHE A 76 9.72 8.53 9.03
N VAL A 77 9.03 9.62 9.38
CA VAL A 77 8.53 10.63 8.43
C VAL A 77 9.30 11.92 8.60
N GLY A 78 9.51 12.67 7.51
CA GLY A 78 10.25 13.94 7.55
C GLY A 78 11.75 13.77 7.74
N LEU A 79 12.36 12.79 7.08
CA LEU A 79 13.80 12.53 7.15
C LEU A 79 14.64 13.59 6.43
N ASP A 80 14.03 14.44 5.63
CA ASP A 80 14.63 15.66 5.09
C ASP A 80 14.25 16.86 5.96
N ASN A 81 15.00 17.96 5.80
CA ASN A 81 14.84 19.13 6.66
C ASN A 81 13.59 19.98 6.32
N ASN A 82 12.74 19.52 5.40
CA ASN A 82 11.60 20.29 4.90
C ASN A 82 10.34 20.12 5.77
N GLN A 83 10.28 19.08 6.61
CA GLN A 83 9.13 18.78 7.46
C GLN A 83 9.58 18.38 8.87
N PRO A 84 8.75 18.58 9.90
CA PRO A 84 9.03 18.07 11.24
C PRO A 84 9.21 16.54 11.21
N ARG A 85 10.28 16.07 11.83
CA ARG A 85 10.52 14.62 11.97
C ARG A 85 9.49 14.00 12.90
N GLN A 86 8.92 12.89 12.47
CA GLN A 86 7.96 12.11 13.25
C GLN A 86 8.38 10.64 13.22
N THR A 87 8.17 9.97 14.34
CA THR A 87 8.27 8.51 14.44
C THR A 87 6.89 8.00 14.80
N LEU A 88 6.33 7.17 13.92
CA LEU A 88 4.97 6.64 14.05
C LEU A 88 5.06 5.13 14.19
N ALA A 89 4.40 4.58 15.20
CA ALA A 89 4.25 3.14 15.34
C ALA A 89 2.90 2.70 14.76
N ASN A 90 2.87 1.51 14.17
CA ASN A 90 1.70 0.92 13.54
C ASN A 90 1.58 -0.55 13.97
N ALA A 91 0.36 -1.03 14.11
CA ALA A 91 0.11 -2.44 14.40
C ALA A 91 -1.12 -2.92 13.64
N ARG A 92 -1.09 -4.18 13.17
CA ARG A 92 -2.20 -4.80 12.46
C ARG A 92 -2.37 -6.26 12.90
N PHE A 93 -3.62 -6.66 13.01
CA PHE A 93 -4.02 -8.03 13.29
C PHE A 93 -5.03 -8.53 12.28
N VAL A 94 -4.73 -9.65 11.61
CA VAL A 94 -5.62 -10.32 10.66
C VAL A 94 -6.61 -11.18 11.43
N LEU A 95 -7.87 -10.78 11.41
CA LEU A 95 -8.97 -11.52 12.02
C LEU A 95 -9.30 -12.78 11.21
N THR A 96 -9.46 -12.62 9.89
CA THR A 96 -9.70 -13.69 8.94
C THR A 96 -8.74 -13.56 7.76
N PRO A 97 -7.97 -14.59 7.43
CA PRO A 97 -7.17 -14.58 6.21
C PRO A 97 -8.06 -14.62 4.98
N GLU A 98 -7.58 -13.99 3.91
CA GLU A 98 -8.26 -14.03 2.61
C GLU A 98 -8.30 -15.45 2.05
N SER A 99 -9.41 -15.82 1.42
CA SER A 99 -9.58 -17.06 0.67
C SER A 99 -10.28 -16.81 -0.66
N LYS A 100 -10.35 -17.83 -1.52
CA LYS A 100 -11.10 -17.73 -2.78
C LYS A 100 -12.61 -17.43 -2.59
N ARG A 101 -13.17 -17.71 -1.40
CA ARG A 101 -14.61 -17.61 -1.12
C ARG A 101 -14.97 -16.58 -0.06
N SER A 102 -13.99 -16.04 0.64
CA SER A 102 -14.20 -15.09 1.74
C SER A 102 -13.15 -14.00 1.75
N PRO A 103 -13.53 -12.74 2.01
CA PRO A 103 -12.58 -11.66 2.15
C PRO A 103 -11.66 -11.89 3.35
N GLY A 104 -10.42 -11.44 3.21
CA GLY A 104 -9.55 -11.21 4.35
C GLY A 104 -10.04 -10.00 5.12
N VAL A 105 -9.98 -10.04 6.45
CA VAL A 105 -10.34 -8.91 7.31
C VAL A 105 -9.23 -8.68 8.32
N ALA A 106 -8.80 -7.45 8.45
CA ALA A 106 -7.82 -7.04 9.45
C ALA A 106 -8.29 -5.80 10.21
N VAL A 107 -7.81 -5.69 11.43
CA VAL A 107 -7.95 -4.50 12.27
C VAL A 107 -6.57 -3.99 12.65
N GLY A 108 -6.46 -2.71 12.93
CA GLY A 108 -5.17 -2.17 13.34
C GLY A 108 -5.26 -0.72 13.83
N ALA A 109 -4.08 -0.19 14.11
CA ALA A 109 -3.91 1.20 14.48
C ALA A 109 -2.67 1.77 13.79
N MET A 110 -2.78 3.01 13.32
CA MET A 110 -1.70 3.78 12.70
C MET A 110 -1.39 5.01 13.54
N GLY A 111 -0.13 5.45 13.54
CA GLY A 111 0.31 6.64 14.25
C GLY A 111 0.23 6.50 15.76
N ILE A 112 0.55 5.33 16.29
CA ILE A 112 0.60 5.05 17.74
C ILE A 112 1.90 5.68 18.28
N THR A 113 1.82 6.93 18.71
CA THR A 113 2.94 7.62 19.35
C THR A 113 2.46 8.46 20.50
N GLU A 114 3.38 8.88 21.37
CA GLU A 114 3.09 9.57 22.64
C GLU A 114 2.23 10.84 22.46
N ASN A 115 2.35 11.52 21.31
CA ASN A 115 1.65 12.78 21.04
C ASN A 115 0.65 12.68 19.87
N ALA A 116 0.45 11.50 19.29
CA ALA A 116 -0.46 11.31 18.18
C ALA A 116 -1.78 10.72 18.65
N ASN A 117 -2.85 11.22 18.07
CA ASN A 117 -4.18 10.61 18.22
C ASN A 117 -4.22 9.43 17.23
N PRO A 118 -4.10 8.17 17.65
CA PRO A 118 -3.98 7.06 16.73
C PRO A 118 -5.24 6.92 15.88
N THR A 119 -5.06 6.47 14.65
CA THR A 119 -6.16 6.10 13.77
C THR A 119 -6.37 4.60 13.84
N PHE A 120 -7.48 4.18 14.41
CA PHE A 120 -7.93 2.78 14.39
C PHE A 120 -8.62 2.47 13.07
N TYR A 121 -8.48 1.24 12.58
CA TYR A 121 -9.09 0.85 11.33
C TYR A 121 -9.56 -0.61 11.31
N VAL A 122 -10.52 -0.86 10.44
CA VAL A 122 -10.87 -2.18 9.93
C VAL A 122 -10.80 -2.14 8.41
N VAL A 123 -10.16 -3.15 7.82
CA VAL A 123 -10.03 -3.26 6.36
C VAL A 123 -10.40 -4.67 5.91
N GLY A 124 -11.06 -4.73 4.75
CA GLY A 124 -11.36 -5.95 4.03
C GLY A 124 -10.63 -6.01 2.70
N THR A 125 -10.18 -7.19 2.30
CA THR A 125 -9.52 -7.43 1.01
C THR A 125 -10.08 -8.68 0.36
N GLN A 126 -10.44 -8.60 -0.94
CA GLN A 126 -10.90 -9.75 -1.70
C GLN A 126 -10.29 -9.76 -3.10
N THR A 127 -9.61 -10.85 -3.43
CA THR A 127 -9.12 -11.14 -4.77
C THR A 127 -10.21 -11.77 -5.61
N VAL A 128 -10.35 -11.28 -6.84
CA VAL A 128 -11.23 -11.82 -7.89
C VAL A 128 -10.37 -12.11 -9.14
N SER A 129 -10.97 -12.69 -10.17
CA SER A 129 -10.23 -13.12 -11.37
C SER A 129 -9.46 -12.02 -12.11
N PHE A 130 -9.91 -10.78 -12.01
CA PHE A 130 -9.33 -9.64 -12.74
C PHE A 130 -8.65 -8.60 -11.85
N GLY A 131 -8.54 -8.84 -10.54
CA GLY A 131 -7.87 -7.92 -9.62
C GLY A 131 -8.25 -8.15 -8.17
N ARG A 132 -7.98 -7.16 -7.34
CA ARG A 132 -8.20 -7.19 -5.90
C ARG A 132 -8.91 -5.93 -5.44
N PHE A 133 -9.97 -6.09 -4.67
CA PHE A 133 -10.71 -5.00 -4.05
C PHE A 133 -10.35 -4.86 -2.58
N HIS A 134 -10.36 -3.62 -2.12
CA HIS A 134 -10.13 -3.27 -0.72
C HIS A 134 -11.19 -2.28 -0.26
N LEU A 135 -11.65 -2.44 0.97
CA LEU A 135 -12.54 -1.50 1.64
C LEU A 135 -12.04 -1.26 3.05
N GLY A 136 -12.08 -0.03 3.51
CA GLY A 136 -11.63 0.34 4.85
C GLY A 136 -12.53 1.36 5.53
N ALA A 137 -12.63 1.24 6.84
CA ALA A 137 -13.23 2.23 7.72
C ALA A 137 -12.23 2.61 8.81
N TYR A 138 -12.19 3.89 9.16
CA TYR A 138 -11.18 4.49 10.03
C TYR A 138 -11.84 5.34 11.11
N GLN A 139 -11.23 5.39 12.28
CA GLN A 139 -11.63 6.24 13.38
C GLN A 139 -10.43 6.89 14.05
N GLN A 140 -10.47 8.21 14.23
CA GLN A 140 -9.48 8.99 14.97
C GLN A 140 -10.23 9.93 15.93
N GLY A 141 -10.20 9.64 17.22
CA GLY A 141 -11.08 10.29 18.19
C GLY A 141 -12.55 10.13 17.80
N ASN A 142 -13.27 11.24 17.65
CA ASN A 142 -14.68 11.26 17.24
C ASN A 142 -14.90 11.40 15.72
N ARG A 143 -13.84 11.37 14.93
CA ARG A 143 -13.92 11.52 13.48
C ARG A 143 -13.76 10.18 12.78
N THR A 144 -14.49 10.01 11.69
CA THR A 144 -14.46 8.79 10.88
C THR A 144 -13.99 9.07 9.45
N GLY A 145 -13.36 8.10 8.87
CA GLY A 145 -12.96 8.08 7.47
C GLY A 145 -13.32 6.74 6.82
N TRP A 146 -13.14 6.66 5.54
CA TRP A 146 -13.33 5.42 4.79
C TRP A 146 -12.48 5.41 3.52
N SER A 147 -12.25 4.23 2.97
CA SER A 147 -11.53 4.06 1.71
C SER A 147 -12.10 2.93 0.89
N GLY A 148 -11.84 3.00 -0.41
CA GLY A 148 -12.06 1.91 -1.34
C GLY A 148 -10.93 1.91 -2.36
N ALA A 149 -10.44 0.72 -2.71
CA ALA A 149 -9.38 0.59 -3.69
C ALA A 149 -9.55 -0.64 -4.56
N PHE A 150 -8.94 -0.57 -5.73
CA PHE A 150 -8.83 -1.66 -6.68
C PHE A 150 -7.38 -1.77 -7.17
N GLN A 151 -6.84 -2.98 -7.18
CA GLN A 151 -5.52 -3.31 -7.70
C GLN A 151 -5.63 -4.38 -8.78
N THR A 152 -4.82 -4.28 -9.81
CA THR A 152 -4.71 -5.31 -10.86
C THR A 152 -3.30 -5.38 -11.39
N SER A 153 -2.88 -6.57 -11.83
CA SER A 153 -1.61 -6.77 -12.51
C SER A 153 -1.86 -6.90 -14.00
N LEU A 154 -1.17 -6.09 -14.77
CA LEU A 154 -1.19 -6.14 -16.23
C LEU A 154 -0.08 -7.07 -16.76
N PRO A 155 -0.12 -7.42 -18.07
CA PRO A 155 1.00 -8.06 -18.73
C PRO A 155 2.32 -7.30 -18.50
N PHE A 156 3.45 -8.01 -18.56
CA PHE A 156 4.81 -7.48 -18.33
C PHE A 156 5.11 -7.08 -16.87
N GLY A 157 4.31 -7.56 -15.90
CA GLY A 157 4.55 -7.33 -14.47
C GLY A 157 4.34 -5.88 -14.04
N LEU A 158 3.46 -5.16 -14.71
CA LEU A 158 3.01 -3.82 -14.31
C LEU A 158 1.77 -3.95 -13.43
N ASP A 159 1.87 -3.49 -12.20
CA ASP A 159 0.74 -3.39 -11.29
C ASP A 159 0.13 -1.99 -11.36
N LEU A 160 -1.20 -1.93 -11.37
CA LEU A 160 -1.97 -0.70 -11.31
C LEU A 160 -2.84 -0.68 -10.07
N ALA A 161 -3.00 0.50 -9.48
CA ALA A 161 -3.91 0.72 -8.37
C ALA A 161 -4.73 2.00 -8.59
N LEU A 162 -5.98 1.92 -8.17
CA LEU A 162 -6.89 3.06 -8.03
C LEU A 162 -7.41 3.06 -6.60
N GLU A 163 -7.34 4.21 -5.93
CA GLU A 163 -7.78 4.34 -4.55
C GLU A 163 -8.55 5.63 -4.35
N TYR A 164 -9.62 5.56 -3.58
CA TYR A 164 -10.22 6.70 -2.92
C TYR A 164 -10.05 6.56 -1.41
N TYR A 165 -9.47 7.56 -0.78
CA TYR A 165 -9.26 7.59 0.66
C TYR A 165 -9.79 8.90 1.25
N ARG A 166 -10.67 8.79 2.23
CA ARG A 166 -11.12 9.91 3.07
C ARG A 166 -10.60 9.73 4.47
N PHE A 167 -9.69 10.60 4.86
CA PHE A 167 -9.13 10.63 6.21
C PHE A 167 -10.18 11.04 7.25
N PRO A 168 -10.03 10.62 8.51
CA PRO A 168 -10.85 11.14 9.61
C PRO A 168 -10.73 12.66 9.78
N SER A 169 -9.65 13.30 9.38
CA SER A 169 -9.49 14.77 9.33
C SER A 169 -10.52 15.45 8.44
N GLY A 170 -11.07 14.74 7.45
CA GLY A 170 -11.99 15.25 6.44
C GLY A 170 -11.35 15.41 5.06
N ASP A 171 -10.03 15.42 4.97
CA ASP A 171 -9.31 15.42 3.70
C ASP A 171 -9.60 14.15 2.92
N ALA A 172 -9.71 14.27 1.60
CA ALA A 172 -9.93 13.11 0.76
C ALA A 172 -9.07 13.17 -0.51
N TYR A 173 -8.62 11.99 -0.96
CA TYR A 173 -7.78 11.82 -2.12
C TYR A 173 -8.36 10.77 -3.06
N THR A 174 -8.21 11.03 -4.36
CA THR A 174 -8.36 10.01 -5.40
C THR A 174 -6.98 9.77 -5.97
N SER A 175 -6.49 8.55 -5.85
CA SER A 175 -5.11 8.20 -6.21
C SER A 175 -5.10 7.19 -7.35
N VAL A 176 -4.14 7.34 -8.25
CA VAL A 176 -3.76 6.35 -9.24
C VAL A 176 -2.29 6.04 -9.06
N GLY A 177 -1.95 4.77 -9.07
CA GLY A 177 -0.58 4.32 -8.91
C GLY A 177 -0.21 3.22 -9.89
N ALA A 178 1.08 3.13 -10.18
CA ALA A 178 1.65 2.10 -11.01
C ALA A 178 2.97 1.62 -10.40
N GLY A 179 3.20 0.32 -10.44
CA GLY A 179 4.41 -0.26 -9.89
C GLY A 179 4.85 -1.52 -10.62
N ARG A 180 6.08 -1.92 -10.39
CA ARG A 180 6.63 -3.19 -10.88
C ARG A 180 7.81 -3.64 -10.05
N SER A 181 8.02 -4.95 -10.03
CA SER A 181 9.29 -5.52 -9.54
C SER A 181 10.43 -5.13 -10.48
N LEU A 182 11.49 -4.55 -9.92
CA LEU A 182 12.73 -4.26 -10.65
C LEU A 182 13.62 -5.51 -10.72
N ASN A 183 13.55 -6.32 -9.67
CA ASN A 183 14.20 -7.63 -9.53
C ASN A 183 13.52 -8.39 -8.38
N ASP A 184 14.07 -9.53 -7.96
CA ASP A 184 13.52 -10.37 -6.89
C ASP A 184 13.52 -9.69 -5.50
N TYR A 185 14.24 -8.58 -5.35
CA TYR A 185 14.45 -7.91 -4.06
C TYR A 185 13.89 -6.50 -3.98
N MET A 186 13.46 -5.94 -5.11
CA MET A 186 13.08 -4.53 -5.17
C MET A 186 11.81 -4.34 -5.97
N TYR A 187 10.89 -3.55 -5.42
CA TYR A 187 9.64 -3.13 -6.06
C TYR A 187 9.58 -1.60 -6.09
N LEU A 188 9.40 -1.04 -7.28
CA LEU A 188 9.22 0.40 -7.48
C LEU A 188 7.74 0.70 -7.71
N TYR A 189 7.22 1.69 -7.01
CA TYR A 189 5.86 2.16 -7.15
C TYR A 189 5.84 3.68 -7.23
N THR A 190 5.00 4.22 -8.11
CA THR A 190 4.75 5.65 -8.23
C THR A 190 3.26 5.91 -8.17
N TYR A 191 2.88 7.05 -7.62
CA TYR A 191 1.47 7.42 -7.56
C TYR A 191 1.27 8.93 -7.70
N TYR A 192 0.08 9.28 -8.16
CA TYR A 192 -0.45 10.62 -8.10
C TYR A 192 -1.78 10.60 -7.36
N SER A 193 -1.93 11.50 -6.40
CA SER A 193 -3.12 11.62 -5.55
C SER A 193 -3.69 13.02 -5.69
N ARG A 194 -4.91 13.09 -6.21
CA ARG A 194 -5.64 14.35 -6.34
C ARG A 194 -6.41 14.62 -5.05
N HIS A 195 -6.15 15.77 -4.45
CA HIS A 195 -6.89 16.25 -3.29
C HIS A 195 -8.31 16.72 -3.70
N SER A 196 -9.32 16.43 -2.86
CA SER A 196 -10.72 16.68 -3.19
C SER A 196 -11.12 18.15 -3.23
N GLN A 197 -10.40 19.01 -2.50
CA GLN A 197 -10.77 20.41 -2.31
C GLN A 197 -9.84 21.40 -3.03
N THR A 198 -8.56 21.09 -3.13
CA THR A 198 -7.56 22.02 -3.69
C THR A 198 -6.45 21.29 -4.43
N ARG A 199 -5.99 21.87 -5.54
CA ARG A 199 -4.85 21.34 -6.29
C ARG A 199 -3.52 21.52 -5.57
N ASP A 200 -3.43 22.47 -4.66
CA ASP A 200 -2.24 22.66 -3.83
C ASP A 200 -2.07 21.57 -2.75
N GLY A 201 -3.08 20.72 -2.58
CA GLY A 201 -3.04 19.50 -1.79
C GLY A 201 -2.75 18.22 -2.59
N ASP A 202 -2.63 18.30 -3.93
CA ASP A 202 -2.29 17.14 -4.75
C ASP A 202 -0.91 16.59 -4.37
N LEU A 203 -0.74 15.27 -4.42
CA LEU A 203 0.52 14.61 -4.07
C LEU A 203 1.03 13.76 -5.24
N PHE A 204 2.34 13.76 -5.40
CA PHE A 204 3.06 12.81 -6.22
C PHE A 204 4.08 12.10 -5.34
N GLY A 205 4.13 10.78 -5.42
CA GLY A 205 5.06 9.98 -4.64
C GLY A 205 5.77 8.91 -5.46
N VAL A 206 6.98 8.61 -5.00
CA VAL A 206 7.80 7.50 -5.47
C VAL A 206 8.17 6.65 -4.27
N TYR A 207 7.90 5.38 -4.36
CA TYR A 207 8.07 4.41 -3.30
C TYR A 207 8.95 3.27 -3.78
N LEU A 208 9.97 2.94 -3.02
CA LEU A 208 10.87 1.82 -3.26
C LEU A 208 10.80 0.86 -2.07
N ALA A 209 10.30 -0.33 -2.33
CA ALA A 209 10.20 -1.40 -1.36
C ALA A 209 11.27 -2.45 -1.57
N PHE A 210 11.69 -3.05 -0.48
CA PHE A 210 12.63 -4.18 -0.47
C PHE A 210 11.88 -5.44 -0.03
N THR A 211 12.11 -6.54 -0.74
CA THR A 211 11.52 -7.84 -0.41
C THR A 211 11.81 -8.21 1.03
N PRO A 212 10.83 -8.76 1.75
CA PRO A 212 11.01 -9.10 3.15
C PRO A 212 12.20 -10.03 3.37
N PHE A 213 13.09 -9.64 4.26
CA PHE A 213 14.19 -10.47 4.74
C PHE A 213 13.65 -11.42 5.81
N ARG A 214 13.89 -12.72 5.68
CA ARG A 214 13.59 -13.65 6.76
C ARG A 214 14.56 -13.41 7.91
N LEU A 215 14.02 -13.31 9.13
CA LEU A 215 14.83 -13.08 10.33
C LEU A 215 15.52 -14.36 10.85
N PHE A 216 14.91 -15.54 10.61
CA PHE A 216 15.41 -16.86 10.98
C PHE A 216 14.55 -17.97 10.39
#